data_f9a03f162500b67772533b6033f1d653
#
_entry.id   f9a03f162500b67772533b6033f1d653
#
_cell.length_a   1.000
_cell.length_b   1.000
_cell.length_c   1.000
_cell.angle_alpha   90.00
_cell.angle_beta   90.00
_cell.angle_gamma   90.00
#
_symmetry.space_group_name_H-M   'P 1'
#
loop_
_entity.id
_entity.type
_entity.pdbx_description
1 polymer ?
#
loop_
_entity_poly.entity_id
_entity_poly.type
_entity_poly.pdbx_seq_one_letter_code
_entity_poly.pdbx_strand_id
1 'polypeptide(L)'
;PHVVVVAIGQNDSAKRNFMAEDYDGEQAKRWRSDYAGWIRAIRGKYPHAHILLTTTIMAHSPAWDDAIEEVFSDFGDPKVHHFLYPKNGCGTPGHVRANEAAEMAKALAAYIEAIPNVWQEDAE
;
A
#
# COMPACT_ATOMS: atom_id res chain seq x y z
N PRO A 1 13.92 10.19 3.93
CA PRO A 1 13.06 10.49 2.78
C PRO A 1 11.84 11.31 3.19
N HIS A 2 11.26 12.02 2.24
CA HIS A 2 10.01 12.74 2.44
C HIS A 2 8.80 11.81 2.27
N VAL A 3 8.95 10.82 1.40
CA VAL A 3 7.88 9.87 1.08
C VAL A 3 8.44 8.46 1.03
N VAL A 4 7.73 7.51 1.62
CA VAL A 4 8.00 6.08 1.54
C VAL A 4 6.75 5.40 0.97
N VAL A 5 6.90 4.67 -0.13
CA VAL A 5 5.80 3.93 -0.73
C VAL A 5 5.95 2.44 -0.38
N VAL A 6 4.91 1.86 0.18
CA VAL A 6 4.86 0.45 0.56
C VAL A 6 3.85 -0.27 -0.34
N ALA A 7 4.34 -1.12 -1.23
CA ALA A 7 3.55 -1.85 -2.21
C ALA A 7 3.85 -3.35 -2.13
N ILE A 8 3.46 -3.97 -1.04
CA ILE A 8 3.71 -5.38 -0.75
C ILE A 8 2.41 -6.17 -0.59
N GLY A 9 2.49 -7.48 -0.66
CA GLY A 9 1.37 -8.40 -0.49
C GLY A 9 1.08 -9.26 -1.73
N GLN A 10 1.57 -8.88 -2.89
CA GLN A 10 1.31 -9.61 -4.15
C GLN A 10 1.79 -11.05 -4.10
N ASN A 11 3.03 -11.26 -3.71
CA ASN A 11 3.62 -12.60 -3.67
C ASN A 11 3.09 -13.44 -2.51
N ASP A 12 2.61 -12.81 -1.47
CA ASP A 12 2.04 -13.50 -0.31
C ASP A 12 0.76 -14.27 -0.66
N SER A 13 0.03 -13.82 -1.69
CA SER A 13 -1.18 -14.48 -2.18
C SER A 13 -0.93 -15.46 -3.34
N ALA A 14 0.32 -15.59 -3.81
CA ALA A 14 0.63 -16.29 -5.06
C ALA A 14 0.24 -17.77 -5.05
N LYS A 15 0.43 -18.47 -3.92
CA LYS A 15 0.09 -19.90 -3.78
C LYS A 15 -1.35 -20.10 -3.33
N ARG A 16 -1.82 -19.24 -2.45
CA ARG A 16 -3.16 -19.32 -1.87
C ARG A 16 -3.58 -17.92 -1.43
N ASN A 17 -4.73 -17.50 -1.90
CA ASN A 17 -5.30 -16.21 -1.51
C ASN A 17 -6.02 -16.33 -0.14
N PHE A 18 -5.23 -16.52 0.91
CA PHE A 18 -5.76 -16.73 2.26
C PHE A 18 -6.56 -15.55 2.79
N MET A 19 -6.26 -14.33 2.36
CA MET A 19 -7.00 -13.15 2.78
C MET A 19 -8.44 -13.18 2.27
N ALA A 20 -8.65 -13.61 1.02
CA ALA A 20 -9.98 -13.74 0.43
C ALA A 20 -10.71 -14.99 0.92
N GLU A 21 -9.97 -16.08 1.17
CA GLU A 21 -10.58 -17.35 1.61
C GLU A 21 -11.07 -17.31 3.06
N ASP A 22 -10.30 -16.69 3.95
CA ASP A 22 -10.61 -16.61 5.37
C ASP A 22 -9.98 -15.37 6.00
N TYR A 23 -10.67 -14.25 5.86
CA TYR A 23 -10.21 -12.95 6.35
C TYR A 23 -9.95 -12.93 7.87
N ASP A 24 -10.75 -13.65 8.63
CA ASP A 24 -10.65 -13.76 10.09
C ASP A 24 -9.80 -14.94 10.56
N GLY A 25 -9.22 -15.69 9.62
CA GLY A 25 -8.32 -16.79 9.90
C GLY A 25 -6.97 -16.31 10.46
N GLU A 26 -6.26 -17.23 11.12
CA GLU A 26 -4.99 -16.90 11.77
C GLU A 26 -3.94 -16.36 10.79
N GLN A 27 -3.85 -16.94 9.60
CA GLN A 27 -2.86 -16.51 8.61
C GLN A 27 -3.12 -15.09 8.12
N ALA A 28 -4.38 -14.76 7.83
CA ALA A 28 -4.78 -13.43 7.40
C ALA A 28 -4.56 -12.38 8.51
N LYS A 29 -4.94 -12.71 9.73
CA LYS A 29 -4.71 -11.84 10.89
C LYS A 29 -3.24 -11.62 11.16
N ARG A 30 -2.43 -12.67 11.05
CA ARG A 30 -0.99 -12.59 11.23
C ARG A 30 -0.35 -11.69 10.18
N TRP A 31 -0.76 -11.82 8.93
CA TRP A 31 -0.24 -10.95 7.86
C TRP A 31 -0.53 -9.48 8.17
N ARG A 32 -1.78 -9.15 8.57
CA ARG A 32 -2.13 -7.77 8.92
C ARG A 32 -1.34 -7.25 10.12
N SER A 33 -1.13 -8.09 11.12
CA SER A 33 -0.31 -7.74 12.29
C SER A 33 1.15 -7.49 11.92
N ASP A 34 1.73 -8.36 11.11
CA ASP A 34 3.12 -8.22 10.64
C ASP A 34 3.29 -6.99 9.74
N TYR A 35 2.31 -6.73 8.88
CA TYR A 35 2.28 -5.53 8.04
C TYR A 35 2.24 -4.25 8.89
N ALA A 36 1.38 -4.20 9.89
CA ALA A 36 1.32 -3.08 10.83
C ALA A 36 2.65 -2.88 11.57
N GLY A 37 3.28 -3.97 11.98
CA GLY A 37 4.61 -3.95 12.62
C GLY A 37 5.68 -3.38 11.69
N TRP A 38 5.63 -3.74 10.42
CA TRP A 38 6.52 -3.20 9.39
C TRP A 38 6.36 -1.69 9.22
N ILE A 39 5.12 -1.21 9.16
CA ILE A 39 4.83 0.23 9.05
C ILE A 39 5.33 0.99 10.29
N ARG A 40 5.14 0.42 11.48
CA ARG A 40 5.69 1.01 12.71
C ARG A 40 7.20 1.11 12.69
N ALA A 41 7.88 0.09 12.14
CA ALA A 41 9.32 0.09 11.99
C ALA A 41 9.79 1.19 11.01
N ILE A 42 9.09 1.37 9.90
CA ILE A 42 9.35 2.45 8.94
C ILE A 42 9.17 3.81 9.61
N ARG A 43 8.08 4.00 10.36
CA ARG A 43 7.82 5.24 11.08
C ARG A 43 8.90 5.53 12.11
N GLY A 44 9.37 4.52 12.84
CA GLY A 44 10.47 4.67 13.80
C GLY A 44 11.77 5.10 13.14
N LYS A 45 12.03 4.64 11.94
CA LYS A 45 13.23 5.00 11.15
C LYS A 45 13.10 6.39 10.52
N TYR A 46 11.91 6.74 10.08
CA TYR A 46 11.63 7.99 9.35
C TYR A 46 10.44 8.72 10.00
N PRO A 47 10.68 9.41 11.12
CA PRO A 47 9.58 9.96 11.94
C PRO A 47 8.74 11.03 11.25
N HIS A 48 9.25 11.67 10.22
CA HIS A 48 8.58 12.77 9.53
C HIS A 48 8.12 12.43 8.11
N ALA A 49 8.42 11.22 7.61
CA ALA A 49 8.06 10.84 6.25
C ALA A 49 6.55 10.61 6.09
N HIS A 50 6.03 10.95 4.92
CA HIS A 50 4.73 10.47 4.49
C HIS A 50 4.87 9.01 4.06
N ILE A 51 4.05 8.12 4.61
CA ILE A 51 4.07 6.71 4.28
C ILE A 51 2.81 6.41 3.47
N LEU A 52 2.98 6.00 2.22
CA LEU A 52 1.88 5.63 1.34
C LEU A 52 1.76 4.11 1.28
N LEU A 53 0.62 3.61 1.74
CA LEU A 53 0.29 2.20 1.66
C LEU A 53 -0.52 2.00 0.38
N THR A 54 -0.09 1.07 -0.44
CA THR A 54 -0.82 0.74 -1.67
C THR A 54 -0.72 -0.76 -1.94
N THR A 55 -1.65 -1.26 -2.74
CA THR A 55 -1.55 -2.59 -3.29
C THR A 55 -0.54 -2.59 -4.44
N THR A 56 -0.17 -3.77 -4.90
CA THR A 56 0.76 -3.88 -6.01
C THR A 56 0.11 -3.39 -7.31
N ILE A 57 0.95 -3.10 -8.28
CA ILE A 57 0.50 -2.67 -9.61
C ILE A 57 -0.02 -3.82 -10.48
N MET A 58 0.11 -5.05 -10.02
CA MET A 58 -0.49 -6.23 -10.65
C MET A 58 -1.95 -6.37 -10.23
N ALA A 59 -2.66 -7.32 -10.84
CA ALA A 59 -4.03 -7.63 -10.41
C ALA A 59 -4.05 -8.01 -8.93
N HIS A 60 -4.90 -7.35 -8.18
CA HIS A 60 -5.05 -7.58 -6.75
C HIS A 60 -6.51 -7.84 -6.38
N SER A 61 -6.74 -8.57 -5.30
CA SER A 61 -8.09 -8.87 -4.86
C SER A 61 -8.61 -7.82 -3.88
N PRO A 62 -9.93 -7.59 -3.83
CA PRO A 62 -10.53 -6.65 -2.89
C PRO A 62 -10.24 -6.96 -1.42
N ALA A 63 -10.05 -8.23 -1.07
CA ALA A 63 -9.74 -8.61 0.31
C ALA A 63 -8.39 -8.05 0.79
N TRP A 64 -7.40 -7.96 -0.10
CA TRP A 64 -6.12 -7.35 0.21
C TRP A 64 -6.22 -5.83 0.33
N ASP A 65 -7.06 -5.21 -0.49
CA ASP A 65 -7.33 -3.77 -0.37
C ASP A 65 -8.00 -3.46 0.97
N ASP A 66 -8.95 -4.28 1.38
CA ASP A 66 -9.63 -4.16 2.67
C ASP A 66 -8.67 -4.38 3.84
N ALA A 67 -7.75 -5.34 3.73
CA ALA A 67 -6.74 -5.60 4.75
C ALA A 67 -5.81 -4.40 4.97
N ILE A 68 -5.36 -3.79 3.89
CA ILE A 68 -4.50 -2.60 3.96
C ILE A 68 -5.28 -1.42 4.52
N GLU A 69 -6.53 -1.24 4.11
CA GLU A 69 -7.42 -0.19 4.63
C GLU A 69 -7.63 -0.33 6.14
N GLU A 70 -7.84 -1.55 6.63
CA GLU A 70 -8.01 -1.81 8.05
C GLU A 70 -6.76 -1.40 8.84
N VAL A 71 -5.58 -1.81 8.37
CA VAL A 71 -4.31 -1.45 9.01
C VAL A 71 -4.11 0.07 8.96
N PHE A 72 -4.37 0.69 7.83
CA PHE A 72 -4.30 2.14 7.69
C PHE A 72 -5.21 2.87 8.68
N SER A 73 -6.46 2.46 8.78
CA SER A 73 -7.45 3.07 9.67
C SER A 73 -7.05 2.97 11.14
N ASP A 74 -6.44 1.85 11.52
CA ASP A 74 -6.02 1.62 12.91
C ASP A 74 -4.82 2.47 13.31
N PHE A 75 -4.04 2.93 12.37
CA PHE A 75 -2.85 3.73 12.67
C PHE A 75 -3.19 5.12 13.20
N GLY A 76 -4.19 5.80 12.62
CA GLY A 76 -4.57 7.15 13.03
C GLY A 76 -3.47 8.20 12.85
N ASP A 77 -2.45 7.93 12.05
CA ASP A 77 -1.32 8.83 11.79
C ASP A 77 -1.63 9.71 10.57
N PRO A 78 -1.62 11.06 10.69
CA PRO A 78 -1.98 11.94 9.58
C PRO A 78 -0.99 11.89 8.40
N LYS A 79 0.20 11.32 8.60
CA LYS A 79 1.21 11.13 7.54
C LYS A 79 1.27 9.69 7.04
N VAL A 80 0.31 8.86 7.37
CA VAL A 80 0.09 7.56 6.74
C VAL A 80 -1.10 7.68 5.81
N HIS A 81 -0.95 7.23 4.58
CA HIS A 81 -1.93 7.34 3.52
C HIS A 81 -2.20 5.98 2.91
N HIS A 82 -3.42 5.78 2.40
CA HIS A 82 -3.76 4.59 1.63
C HIS A 82 -4.18 5.03 0.22
N PHE A 83 -3.46 4.55 -0.78
CA PHE A 83 -3.72 4.86 -2.18
C PHE A 83 -3.95 3.58 -2.95
N LEU A 84 -5.09 3.49 -3.62
CA LEU A 84 -5.42 2.38 -4.51
C LEU A 84 -5.28 2.81 -5.96
N TYR A 85 -4.56 2.00 -6.74
CA TYR A 85 -4.52 2.21 -8.18
C TYR A 85 -5.91 1.97 -8.77
N PRO A 86 -6.38 2.83 -9.69
CA PRO A 86 -7.75 2.75 -10.20
C PRO A 86 -8.02 1.52 -11.07
N LYS A 87 -6.95 0.86 -11.58
CA LYS A 87 -7.07 -0.31 -12.46
C LYS A 87 -6.04 -1.37 -12.09
N ASN A 88 -6.40 -2.62 -12.35
CA ASN A 88 -5.47 -3.74 -12.31
C ASN A 88 -4.69 -3.84 -13.62
N GLY A 89 -3.53 -4.50 -13.59
CA GLY A 89 -2.80 -4.85 -14.79
C GLY A 89 -3.59 -5.84 -15.66
N CYS A 90 -3.57 -5.63 -16.96
CA CYS A 90 -4.30 -6.44 -17.94
C CYS A 90 -3.39 -7.33 -18.79
N GLY A 91 -2.09 -7.36 -18.50
CA GLY A 91 -1.16 -8.32 -19.11
C GLY A 91 -1.36 -9.72 -18.56
N THR A 92 -0.61 -10.69 -19.03
CA THR A 92 -0.71 -12.09 -18.58
C THR A 92 0.40 -12.41 -17.58
N PRO A 93 0.11 -12.99 -16.43
CA PRO A 93 -1.18 -13.23 -15.75
C PRO A 93 -1.55 -12.08 -14.79
N GLY A 94 -2.09 -11.00 -15.31
CA GLY A 94 -2.48 -9.82 -14.53
C GLY A 94 -1.36 -8.79 -14.36
N HIS A 95 -0.26 -8.94 -15.07
CA HIS A 95 0.84 -7.97 -15.08
C HIS A 95 0.44 -6.68 -15.78
N VAL A 96 1.13 -5.59 -15.46
CA VAL A 96 0.91 -4.31 -16.14
C VAL A 96 1.61 -4.27 -17.49
N ARG A 97 0.93 -3.65 -18.45
CA ARG A 97 1.52 -3.30 -19.75
C ARG A 97 2.22 -1.94 -19.62
N ALA A 98 3.08 -1.60 -20.59
CA ALA A 98 3.84 -0.35 -20.55
C ALA A 98 2.95 0.89 -20.44
N ASN A 99 1.85 0.95 -21.17
CA ASN A 99 0.88 2.05 -21.09
C ASN A 99 0.16 2.11 -19.75
N GLU A 100 -0.17 0.95 -19.17
CA GLU A 100 -0.79 0.86 -17.84
C GLU A 100 0.17 1.32 -16.75
N ALA A 101 1.45 0.91 -16.84
CA ALA A 101 2.48 1.36 -15.91
C ALA A 101 2.65 2.89 -15.94
N ALA A 102 2.61 3.49 -17.13
CA ALA A 102 2.68 4.93 -17.28
C ALA A 102 1.46 5.64 -16.65
N GLU A 103 0.26 5.13 -16.84
CA GLU A 103 -0.96 5.65 -16.20
C GLU A 103 -0.90 5.54 -14.67
N MET A 104 -0.44 4.40 -14.16
CA MET A 104 -0.29 4.16 -12.72
C MET A 104 0.75 5.12 -12.11
N ALA A 105 1.87 5.32 -12.81
CA ALA A 105 2.89 6.25 -12.37
C ALA A 105 2.36 7.69 -12.28
N LYS A 106 1.56 8.12 -13.25
CA LYS A 106 0.91 9.43 -13.22
C LYS A 106 -0.07 9.56 -12.06
N ALA A 107 -0.88 8.53 -11.81
CA ALA A 107 -1.84 8.53 -10.70
C ALA A 107 -1.13 8.63 -9.35
N LEU A 108 -0.08 7.86 -9.14
CA LEU A 108 0.71 7.90 -7.91
C LEU A 108 1.41 9.26 -7.75
N ALA A 109 2.03 9.77 -8.79
CA ALA A 109 2.69 11.07 -8.75
C ALA A 109 1.71 12.20 -8.41
N ALA A 110 0.53 12.19 -9.04
CA ALA A 110 -0.52 13.17 -8.75
C ALA A 110 -0.98 13.11 -7.30
N TYR A 111 -1.14 11.90 -6.76
CA TYR A 111 -1.51 11.73 -5.36
C TYR A 111 -0.46 12.31 -4.42
N ILE A 112 0.82 12.00 -4.66
CA ILE A 112 1.93 12.51 -3.84
C ILE A 112 2.01 14.04 -3.90
N GLU A 113 1.93 14.61 -5.09
CA GLU A 113 1.98 16.07 -5.27
C GLU A 113 0.80 16.80 -4.62
N ALA A 114 -0.34 16.13 -4.46
CA ALA A 114 -1.51 16.69 -3.80
C ALA A 114 -1.41 16.69 -2.27
N ILE A 115 -0.44 15.99 -1.69
CA ILE A 115 -0.23 16.01 -0.23
C ILE A 115 0.31 17.38 0.17
N PRO A 116 -0.38 18.15 1.05
CA PRO A 116 0.09 19.47 1.46
C PRO A 116 1.48 19.43 2.06
N ASN A 117 2.37 20.29 1.57
CA ASN A 117 3.74 20.44 2.08
C ASN A 117 4.60 19.17 2.04
N VAL A 118 4.31 18.26 1.11
CA VAL A 118 4.95 16.94 1.05
C VAL A 118 6.48 17.00 0.99
N TRP A 119 7.02 18.03 0.32
CA TRP A 119 8.46 18.19 0.16
C TRP A 119 9.11 19.09 1.22
N GLN A 120 8.34 19.58 2.18
CA GLN A 120 8.86 20.40 3.25
C GLN A 120 9.22 19.55 4.46
N GLU A 121 10.37 19.86 5.07
CA GLU A 121 10.71 19.25 6.34
C GLU A 121 9.85 19.85 7.45
N ASP A 122 9.49 19.01 8.42
CA ASP A 122 8.75 19.49 9.58
C ASP A 122 9.64 20.42 10.41
N ALA A 123 9.07 21.51 10.87
CA ALA A 123 9.72 22.35 11.88
C ALA A 123 9.80 21.58 13.21
N GLU A 124 10.97 21.55 13.78
CA GLU A 124 11.17 20.97 15.10
C GLU A 124 10.62 21.85 16.21
#